data_e65ccb3b3a25e3e0ab55924edb63b960
#
_entry.id   e65ccb3b3a25e3e0ab55924edb63b960
#
_cell.length_a   1.000
_cell.length_b   1.000
_cell.length_c   1.000
_cell.angle_alpha   90.00
_cell.angle_beta   90.00
_cell.angle_gamma   90.00
#
_symmetry.space_group_name_H-M   'P 1'
#
loop_
_entity.id
_entity.type
_entity.pdbx_description
1 polymer ?
#
loop_
_entity_poly.entity_id
_entity_poly.type
_entity_poly.pdbx_seq_one_letter_code
_entity_poly.pdbx_strand_id
1 'polypeptide(L)' 'MLLETPRALLSRSHLRELGLERRAVDAVFRALDVVALPGYSRLLVRVEDYAALVEESTYRGDRVRA' A
#
# COMPACT_ATOMS: atom_id res chain seq x y z
N MET A 1 13.49 9.70 -4.01
CA MET A 1 12.36 8.90 -4.48
C MET A 1 11.22 8.98 -3.52
N LEU A 2 10.02 8.96 -4.07
CA LEU A 2 8.83 9.04 -3.22
C LEU A 2 8.76 7.91 -2.21
N LEU A 3 9.14 6.71 -2.63
CA LEU A 3 9.02 5.55 -1.76
C LEU A 3 9.99 5.55 -0.61
N GLU A 4 10.99 6.43 -0.66
CA GLU A 4 11.95 6.53 0.42
C GLU A 4 11.52 7.54 1.47
N THR A 5 10.46 8.27 1.21
CA THR A 5 9.98 9.30 2.10
C THR A 5 8.80 8.76 2.90
N PRO A 6 8.92 8.66 4.25
CA PRO A 6 7.84 8.07 5.03
C PRO A 6 6.50 8.80 4.89
N ARG A 7 6.55 10.07 4.53
CA ARG A 7 5.32 10.85 4.38
C ARG A 7 4.76 10.84 2.97
N ALA A 8 5.42 10.17 2.07
CA ALA A 8 4.94 10.10 0.72
C ALA A 8 3.61 9.35 0.67
N LEU A 9 2.89 9.59 -0.40
CA LEU A 9 1.59 8.98 -0.60
C LEU A 9 1.64 8.08 -1.82
N LEU A 10 0.84 7.03 -1.78
CA LEU A 10 0.78 6.06 -2.87
C LEU A 10 -0.63 6.03 -3.42
N SER A 11 -0.75 6.11 -4.73
CA SER A 11 -2.01 5.92 -5.41
C SER A 11 -2.15 4.46 -5.83
N ARG A 12 -3.33 4.11 -6.35
CA ARG A 12 -3.54 2.77 -6.86
C ARG A 12 -2.56 2.46 -7.99
N SER A 13 -2.26 3.45 -8.81
CA SER A 13 -1.31 3.26 -9.91
C SER A 13 0.08 2.91 -9.39
N HIS A 14 0.49 3.55 -8.32
CA HIS A 14 1.79 3.23 -7.73
C HIS A 14 1.85 1.80 -7.27
N LEU A 15 0.78 1.32 -6.64
CA LEU A 15 0.76 -0.06 -6.16
C LEU A 15 0.78 -1.04 -7.33
N ARG A 16 0.11 -0.69 -8.43
CA ARG A 16 0.14 -1.53 -9.62
C ARG A 16 1.56 -1.60 -10.19
N GLU A 17 2.26 -0.48 -10.17
CA GLU A 17 3.63 -0.47 -10.65
C GLU A 17 4.56 -1.29 -9.77
N LEU A 18 4.22 -1.45 -8.51
CA LEU A 18 4.97 -2.31 -7.61
C LEU A 18 4.71 -3.78 -7.85
N GLY A 19 3.79 -4.08 -8.73
CA GLY A 19 3.51 -5.47 -9.09
C GLY A 19 2.25 -6.05 -8.49
N LEU A 20 1.47 -5.25 -7.78
CA LEU A 20 0.25 -5.75 -7.16
C LEU A 20 -0.86 -5.88 -8.18
N GLU A 21 -1.59 -6.99 -8.11
CA GLU A 21 -2.78 -7.17 -8.91
C GLU A 21 -3.89 -6.26 -8.40
N ARG A 22 -4.89 -6.07 -9.26
CA ARG A 22 -6.02 -5.24 -8.90
C ARG A 22 -6.64 -5.64 -7.58
N ARG A 23 -6.80 -6.96 -7.37
CA ARG A 23 -7.40 -7.46 -6.14
C ARG A 23 -6.55 -7.12 -4.93
N ALA A 24 -5.24 -7.21 -5.08
CA ALA A 24 -4.33 -6.86 -3.99
C ALA A 24 -4.38 -5.36 -3.71
N VAL A 25 -4.47 -4.54 -4.75
CA VAL A 25 -4.59 -3.10 -4.58
C VAL A 25 -5.86 -2.77 -3.81
N ASP A 26 -6.97 -3.42 -4.19
CA ASP A 26 -8.23 -3.20 -3.49
C ASP A 26 -8.11 -3.57 -2.02
N ALA A 27 -7.42 -4.67 -1.74
CA ALA A 27 -7.25 -5.11 -0.36
C ALA A 27 -6.44 -4.10 0.45
N VAL A 28 -5.40 -3.55 -0.13
CA VAL A 28 -4.58 -2.55 0.55
C VAL A 28 -5.43 -1.32 0.89
N PHE A 29 -6.22 -0.85 -0.07
CA PHE A 29 -7.03 0.34 0.15
C PHE A 29 -8.16 0.08 1.13
N ARG A 30 -8.54 -1.16 1.32
CA ARG A 30 -9.54 -1.53 2.30
C ARG A 30 -8.94 -1.65 3.70
N ALA A 31 -7.69 -2.07 3.77
CA ALA A 31 -7.02 -2.31 5.05
C ALA A 31 -6.46 -1.06 5.68
N LEU A 32 -6.11 -0.06 4.88
CA LEU A 32 -5.43 1.13 5.37
C LEU A 32 -6.34 2.34 5.35
N ASP A 33 -6.00 3.32 6.18
CA ASP A 33 -6.67 4.61 6.12
C ASP A 33 -6.37 5.28 4.80
N VAL A 34 -7.39 5.85 4.21
CA VAL A 34 -7.27 6.44 2.90
C VAL A 34 -7.21 7.95 3.04
N VAL A 35 -6.32 8.57 2.28
CA VAL A 35 -6.18 10.02 2.26
C VAL A 35 -6.88 10.56 1.03
N ALA A 36 -7.80 11.50 1.26
CA ALA A 36 -8.51 12.16 0.17
C ALA A 36 -8.14 13.63 0.22
N LEU A 37 -7.36 14.07 -0.75
CA LEU A 37 -6.87 15.44 -0.77
C LEU A 37 -7.86 16.34 -1.49
N PRO A 38 -8.02 17.59 -1.02
CA PRO A 38 -8.88 18.53 -1.72
C PRO A 38 -8.37 18.78 -3.13
N GLY A 39 -9.27 18.73 -4.08
CA GLY A 39 -8.90 18.99 -5.47
C GLY A 39 -8.23 17.84 -6.18
N TYR A 40 -8.09 16.69 -5.50
CA TYR A 40 -7.49 15.52 -6.10
C TYR A 40 -8.53 14.40 -6.09
N SER A 41 -8.79 13.83 -7.25
CA SER A 41 -9.91 12.92 -7.39
C SER A 41 -9.60 11.48 -6.96
N ARG A 42 -8.32 11.17 -6.74
CA ARG A 42 -7.94 9.79 -6.44
C ARG A 42 -7.64 9.65 -4.96
N LEU A 43 -7.91 8.47 -4.46
CA LEU A 43 -7.61 8.13 -3.08
C LEU A 43 -6.17 7.67 -2.97
N LEU A 44 -5.58 7.94 -1.81
CA LEU A 44 -4.16 7.65 -1.58
C LEU A 44 -4.02 6.95 -0.24
N VAL A 45 -2.92 6.21 -0.08
CA VAL A 45 -2.53 5.68 1.23
C VAL A 45 -1.12 6.16 1.52
N ARG A 46 -0.79 6.20 2.80
CA ARG A 46 0.54 6.65 3.20
C ARG A 46 1.55 5.55 3.00
N VAL A 47 2.74 5.92 2.53
CA VAL A 47 3.81 4.96 2.35
C VAL A 47 4.12 4.25 3.67
N GLU A 48 4.15 4.99 4.76
CA GLU A 48 4.46 4.39 6.06
C GLU A 48 3.43 3.34 6.45
N ASP A 49 2.16 3.59 6.15
CA ASP A 49 1.11 2.63 6.46
C ASP A 49 1.23 1.39 5.59
N TYR A 50 1.55 1.59 4.32
CA TYR A 50 1.74 0.47 3.42
C TYR A 50 2.94 -0.38 3.86
N ALA A 51 4.02 0.27 4.25
CA ALA A 51 5.21 -0.46 4.70
C ALA A 51 4.89 -1.29 5.93
N ALA A 52 4.11 -0.73 6.86
CA ALA A 52 3.72 -1.46 8.05
C ALA A 52 2.85 -2.66 7.69
N LEU A 53 1.94 -2.48 6.74
CA LEU A 53 1.09 -3.58 6.32
C LEU A 53 1.92 -4.70 5.71
N VAL A 54 2.89 -4.35 4.88
CA VAL A 54 3.76 -5.35 4.28
C VAL A 54 4.51 -6.11 5.36
N GLU A 55 5.00 -5.40 6.36
CA GLU A 55 5.74 -6.04 7.44
C GLU A 55 4.86 -6.99 8.22
N GLU A 56 3.64 -6.56 8.52
CA GLU A 56 2.71 -7.41 9.25
C GLU A 56 2.29 -8.62 8.45
N SER A 57 2.30 -8.50 7.14
CA SER A 57 1.86 -9.57 6.26
C SER A 57 3.00 -10.47 5.82
N THR A 58 4.21 -10.21 6.28
CA THR A 58 5.36 -10.98 5.88
C THR A 58 5.45 -12.23 6.72
N TYR A 59 5.46 -13.36 6.04
CA TYR A 59 5.61 -14.65 6.71
C TYR A 59 7.05 -15.12 6.56
N ARG A 60 7.52 -15.74 7.62
CA ARG A 60 8.88 -16.22 7.60
C ARG A 60 8.89 -17.72 7.51
N GLY A 61 9.78 -18.19 6.72
CA GLY A 61 10.11 -19.59 6.62
C GLY A 61 8.97 -20.54 6.93
N ASP A 62 9.02 -21.08 8.09
CA ASP A 62 8.11 -22.13 8.49
C ASP A 62 6.68 -21.67 8.69
N ARG A 63 6.44 -20.37 8.70
CA ARG A 63 5.09 -19.87 8.85
C ARG A 63 4.29 -19.96 7.58
N VAL A 64 4.97 -20.05 6.47
CA VAL A 64 4.30 -20.12 5.17
C VAL A 64 4.00 -21.57 4.88
N ARG A 65 2.73 -21.91 4.97
CA ARG A 65 2.29 -23.27 4.72
C ARG A 65 1.35 -23.28 3.55
N ALA A 66 1.66 -24.09 2.63
CA ALA A 66 0.81 -24.23 1.46
C ALA A 66 -0.51 -24.87 1.84
#